data_8d3f793d055409c26934987ebe5a7300
#
_entry.id   8d3f793d055409c26934987ebe5a7300
#
_cell.length_a   1.000
_cell.length_b   1.000
_cell.length_c   1.000
_cell.angle_alpha   90.00
_cell.angle_beta   90.00
_cell.angle_gamma   90.00
#
_symmetry.space_group_name_H-M   'P 1'
#
loop_
_entity.id
_entity.type
_entity.pdbx_description
1 polymer ?
#
loop_
_entity_poly.entity_id
_entity_poly.type
_entity_poly.pdbx_seq_one_letter_code
_entity_poly.pdbx_strand_id
1 'polypeptide(L)'
;NAGGGTDRVSRFLADALKESLGVPCVVQNKTGGSGAVGHSFGANAKPDGYTITMGTFELSTMHWMGISELSHEKDVPLMQVNSDAAAFIVRKDAPWNTLGEFLDHIKANPGKVQMSGTAMGGAWDLARAGFQIAAGLPVDAVLWIPTEGSAPSLVELLGGHIDAVCCSVPEAASQIEAGELRVLSVMSSK
;
A
#
# COMPACT_ATOMS: atom_id res chain seq x y z
N ASN A 1 7.99 -2.10 4.11
CA ASN A 1 9.12 -2.96 3.74
C ASN A 1 10.05 -2.28 2.76
N ALA A 2 11.32 -2.73 2.72
CA ALA A 2 12.27 -2.31 1.71
C ALA A 2 11.73 -2.60 0.30
N GLY A 3 11.89 -1.66 -0.62
CA GLY A 3 11.38 -1.74 -1.99
C GLY A 3 9.90 -1.42 -2.17
N GLY A 4 9.12 -1.26 -1.10
CA GLY A 4 7.74 -0.78 -1.19
C GLY A 4 7.65 0.73 -1.44
N GLY A 5 6.45 1.24 -1.70
CA GLY A 5 6.23 2.65 -2.05
C GLY A 5 6.81 3.63 -1.03
N THR A 6 6.52 3.43 0.26
CA THR A 6 7.04 4.27 1.34
C THR A 6 8.58 4.27 1.39
N ASP A 7 9.24 3.12 1.20
CA ASP A 7 10.70 3.03 1.19
C ASP A 7 11.32 3.78 0.01
N ARG A 8 10.75 3.63 -1.19
CA ARG A 8 11.21 4.34 -2.40
C ARG A 8 11.13 5.84 -2.24
N VAL A 9 9.97 6.35 -1.77
CA VAL A 9 9.75 7.77 -1.53
C VAL A 9 10.69 8.29 -0.44
N SER A 10 10.87 7.53 0.65
CA SER A 10 11.79 7.90 1.73
C SER A 10 13.25 8.00 1.26
N ARG A 11 13.70 7.10 0.39
CA ARG A 11 15.06 7.14 -0.18
C ARG A 11 15.24 8.35 -1.10
N PHE A 12 14.27 8.62 -1.96
CA PHE A 12 14.29 9.81 -2.80
C PHE A 12 14.37 11.10 -1.94
N LEU A 13 13.55 11.18 -0.89
CA LEU A 13 13.58 12.31 0.04
C LEU A 13 14.92 12.41 0.78
N ALA A 14 15.48 11.28 1.23
CA ALA A 14 16.75 11.23 1.93
C ALA A 14 17.90 11.74 1.05
N ASP A 15 17.91 11.39 -0.24
CA ASP A 15 18.91 11.88 -1.20
C ASP A 15 18.78 13.41 -1.42
N ALA A 16 17.54 13.91 -1.58
CA ALA A 16 17.29 15.35 -1.71
C ALA A 16 17.68 16.13 -0.43
N LEU A 17 17.37 15.59 0.75
CA LEU A 17 17.76 16.19 2.02
C LEU A 17 19.28 16.18 2.22
N LYS A 18 19.95 15.09 1.84
CA LYS A 18 21.42 15.01 1.88
C LYS A 18 22.05 16.11 1.02
N GLU A 19 21.53 16.33 -0.18
CA GLU A 19 22.01 17.38 -1.08
C GLU A 19 21.80 18.77 -0.47
N SER A 20 20.61 19.03 0.09
CA SER A 20 20.24 20.34 0.63
C SER A 20 20.91 20.67 1.96
N LEU A 21 21.08 19.68 2.84
CA LEU A 21 21.58 19.88 4.20
C LEU A 21 23.09 19.62 4.33
N GLY A 22 23.72 18.97 3.34
CA GLY A 22 25.13 18.61 3.38
C GLY A 22 25.47 17.49 4.38
N VAL A 23 24.47 16.76 4.90
CA VAL A 23 24.65 15.69 5.87
C VAL A 23 23.98 14.38 5.37
N PRO A 24 24.54 13.22 5.70
CA PRO A 24 23.95 11.96 5.28
C PRO A 24 22.59 11.73 5.96
N CYS A 25 21.58 11.36 5.15
CA CYS A 25 20.26 10.93 5.62
C CYS A 25 20.12 9.42 5.42
N VAL A 26 19.83 8.67 6.48
CA VAL A 26 19.74 7.20 6.45
C VAL A 26 18.30 6.75 6.63
N VAL A 27 17.77 6.03 5.66
CA VAL A 27 16.44 5.43 5.76
C VAL A 27 16.50 4.15 6.59
N GLN A 28 15.63 4.06 7.60
CA GLN A 28 15.45 2.88 8.44
C GLN A 28 14.04 2.34 8.25
N ASN A 29 13.92 1.09 7.80
CA ASN A 29 12.65 0.39 7.70
C ASN A 29 12.30 -0.28 9.02
N LYS A 30 11.23 0.18 9.67
CA LYS A 30 10.68 -0.36 10.91
C LYS A 30 9.32 -0.96 10.60
N THR A 31 9.29 -2.24 10.27
CA THR A 31 8.06 -2.96 9.86
C THR A 31 7.37 -3.65 11.03
N GLY A 32 6.11 -4.02 10.85
CA GLY A 32 5.31 -4.78 11.80
C GLY A 32 4.09 -4.02 12.33
N GLY A 33 3.10 -4.79 12.80
CA GLY A 33 1.86 -4.27 13.38
C GLY A 33 1.10 -3.33 12.46
N SER A 34 0.99 -3.65 11.18
CA SER A 34 0.34 -2.78 10.17
C SER A 34 0.87 -1.34 10.18
N GLY A 35 2.19 -1.16 10.37
CA GLY A 35 2.84 0.14 10.43
C GLY A 35 3.00 0.73 11.85
N ALA A 36 2.35 0.16 12.86
CA ALA A 36 2.40 0.69 14.23
C ALA A 36 3.82 0.75 14.81
N VAL A 37 4.69 -0.21 14.48
CA VAL A 37 6.08 -0.24 14.94
C VAL A 37 6.84 0.99 14.42
N GLY A 38 6.74 1.29 13.12
CA GLY A 38 7.43 2.43 12.50
C GLY A 38 6.90 3.77 13.00
N HIS A 39 5.59 3.95 13.02
CA HIS A 39 4.96 5.18 13.51
C HIS A 39 5.25 5.42 14.99
N SER A 40 5.16 4.38 15.84
CA SER A 40 5.50 4.51 17.26
C SER A 40 6.97 4.82 17.48
N PHE A 41 7.88 4.25 16.68
CA PHE A 41 9.30 4.58 16.74
C PHE A 41 9.54 6.08 16.46
N GLY A 42 8.90 6.61 15.41
CA GLY A 42 9.01 8.04 15.07
C GLY A 42 8.40 8.95 16.12
N ALA A 43 7.16 8.68 16.55
CA ALA A 43 6.46 9.51 17.54
C ALA A 43 7.13 9.54 18.91
N ASN A 44 7.94 8.53 19.25
CA ASN A 44 8.72 8.48 20.49
C ASN A 44 10.19 8.89 20.31
N ALA A 45 10.60 9.29 19.10
CA ALA A 45 11.95 9.81 18.87
C ALA A 45 12.15 11.16 19.57
N LYS A 46 13.41 11.51 19.83
CA LYS A 46 13.72 12.83 20.37
C LYS A 46 13.30 13.91 19.38
N PRO A 47 12.60 14.96 19.84
CA PRO A 47 12.17 16.07 18.97
C PRO A 47 13.33 17.07 18.71
N ASP A 48 14.47 16.57 18.27
CA ASP A 48 15.70 17.33 18.04
C ASP A 48 15.98 17.63 16.55
N GLY A 49 15.05 17.21 15.66
CA GLY A 49 15.16 17.43 14.23
C GLY A 49 16.02 16.39 13.48
N TYR A 50 16.62 15.42 14.17
CA TYR A 50 17.45 14.38 13.53
C TYR A 50 16.67 13.11 13.15
N THR A 51 15.41 13.01 13.55
CA THR A 51 14.53 11.92 13.16
C THR A 51 13.28 12.45 12.47
N ILE A 52 13.11 12.10 11.19
CA ILE A 52 11.92 12.41 10.40
C ILE A 52 11.20 11.10 10.12
N THR A 53 9.90 11.07 10.32
CA THR A 53 9.08 9.87 10.08
C THR A 53 8.17 10.07 8.87
N MET A 54 8.14 9.07 7.99
CA MET A 54 7.13 9.02 6.94
C MET A 54 5.80 8.58 7.55
N GLY A 55 4.87 9.52 7.67
CA GLY A 55 3.48 9.22 8.00
C GLY A 55 2.79 8.59 6.79
N THR A 56 2.16 7.42 6.97
CA THR A 56 1.37 6.74 5.94
C THR A 56 -0.10 6.75 6.33
N PHE A 57 -0.95 6.29 5.41
CA PHE A 57 -2.40 6.23 5.61
C PHE A 57 -2.78 5.49 6.91
N GLU A 58 -2.02 4.47 7.29
CA GLU A 58 -2.27 3.65 8.47
C GLU A 58 -2.29 4.46 9.77
N LEU A 59 -1.57 5.58 9.85
CA LEU A 59 -1.61 6.49 11.00
C LEU A 59 -3.03 7.01 11.28
N SER A 60 -3.87 7.13 10.25
CA SER A 60 -5.28 7.56 10.38
C SER A 60 -6.23 6.44 10.79
N THR A 61 -5.83 5.17 10.64
CA THR A 61 -6.72 4.02 10.81
C THR A 61 -6.36 3.09 11.97
N MET A 62 -5.08 3.05 12.35
CA MET A 62 -4.59 2.07 13.34
C MET A 62 -5.25 2.20 14.72
N HIS A 63 -5.65 3.40 15.13
CA HIS A 63 -6.37 3.63 16.36
C HIS A 63 -7.76 2.99 16.31
N TRP A 64 -8.50 3.23 15.24
CA TRP A 64 -9.85 2.69 15.03
C TRP A 64 -9.87 1.17 14.84
N MET A 65 -8.77 0.62 14.36
CA MET A 65 -8.57 -0.82 14.19
C MET A 65 -8.12 -1.53 15.50
N GLY A 66 -7.89 -0.77 16.57
CA GLY A 66 -7.37 -1.33 17.84
C GLY A 66 -5.92 -1.84 17.72
N ILE A 67 -5.17 -1.39 16.73
CA ILE A 67 -3.78 -1.82 16.49
C ILE A 67 -2.81 -1.03 17.37
N SER A 68 -3.09 0.25 17.60
CA SER A 68 -2.24 1.15 18.37
C SER A 68 -3.05 2.32 18.93
N GLU A 69 -2.67 2.81 20.10
CA GLU A 69 -3.19 4.05 20.68
C GLU A 69 -2.58 5.31 20.07
N LEU A 70 -1.69 5.14 19.08
CA LEU A 70 -1.06 6.26 18.40
C LEU A 70 -2.08 6.97 17.50
N SER A 71 -2.11 8.29 17.59
CA SER A 71 -2.87 9.16 16.70
C SER A 71 -1.95 10.22 16.09
N HIS A 72 -2.39 10.82 15.00
CA HIS A 72 -1.67 11.90 14.30
C HIS A 72 -1.40 13.14 15.17
N GLU A 73 -2.09 13.30 16.29
CA GLU A 73 -1.95 14.43 17.22
C GLU A 73 -0.57 14.48 17.91
N LYS A 74 0.16 13.37 17.91
CA LYS A 74 1.53 13.30 18.46
C LYS A 74 2.61 13.73 17.47
N ASP A 75 2.25 13.91 16.22
CA ASP A 75 3.18 14.25 15.16
C ASP A 75 3.03 15.70 14.71
N VAL A 76 4.11 16.31 14.29
CA VAL A 76 4.12 17.62 13.63
C VAL A 76 4.26 17.39 12.13
N PRO A 77 3.20 17.60 11.33
CA PRO A 77 3.28 17.40 9.89
C PRO A 77 4.18 18.47 9.25
N LEU A 78 5.18 18.04 8.50
CA LEU A 78 6.10 18.94 7.80
C LEU A 78 5.60 19.24 6.39
N MET A 79 5.25 18.20 5.63
CA MET A 79 4.77 18.33 4.25
C MET A 79 4.10 17.04 3.77
N GLN A 80 3.24 17.16 2.79
CA GLN A 80 2.78 16.02 1.99
C GLN A 80 3.81 15.75 0.89
N VAL A 81 4.36 14.53 0.87
CA VAL A 81 5.41 14.16 -0.09
C VAL A 81 4.83 13.64 -1.40
N ASN A 82 3.80 12.78 -1.32
CA ASN A 82 3.12 12.23 -2.50
C ASN A 82 1.64 11.94 -2.21
N SER A 83 0.90 11.59 -3.26
CA SER A 83 -0.47 11.10 -3.19
C SER A 83 -0.65 10.07 -4.29
N ASP A 84 -0.86 8.82 -3.91
CA ASP A 84 -1.01 7.70 -4.82
C ASP A 84 -2.45 7.18 -4.83
N ALA A 85 -2.99 6.95 -6.03
CA ALA A 85 -4.26 6.30 -6.20
C ALA A 85 -4.10 4.76 -6.17
N ALA A 86 -5.04 4.07 -5.54
CA ALA A 86 -5.11 2.62 -5.60
C ALA A 86 -5.41 2.14 -7.02
N ALA A 87 -4.87 0.99 -7.37
CA ALA A 87 -5.13 0.33 -8.64
C ALA A 87 -5.34 -1.17 -8.42
N PHE A 88 -6.13 -1.79 -9.29
CA PHE A 88 -6.21 -3.25 -9.38
C PHE A 88 -5.27 -3.75 -10.47
N ILE A 89 -4.38 -4.64 -10.07
CA ILE A 89 -3.29 -5.16 -10.90
C ILE A 89 -3.39 -6.68 -10.91
N VAL A 90 -3.28 -7.25 -12.09
CA VAL A 90 -3.31 -8.71 -12.33
C VAL A 90 -2.11 -9.13 -13.17
N ARG A 91 -1.81 -10.43 -13.21
CA ARG A 91 -0.85 -10.95 -14.17
C ARG A 91 -1.33 -10.72 -15.61
N LYS A 92 -0.39 -10.62 -16.53
CA LYS A 92 -0.69 -10.45 -17.95
C LYS A 92 -1.54 -11.61 -18.54
N ASP A 93 -1.34 -12.81 -18.04
CA ASP A 93 -2.04 -14.02 -18.47
C ASP A 93 -3.37 -14.26 -17.71
N ALA A 94 -3.76 -13.35 -16.81
CA ALA A 94 -5.04 -13.41 -16.12
C ALA A 94 -6.20 -13.36 -17.13
N PRO A 95 -7.32 -14.07 -16.88
CA PRO A 95 -8.43 -14.16 -17.82
C PRO A 95 -9.21 -12.86 -17.99
N TRP A 96 -8.96 -11.86 -17.15
CA TRP A 96 -9.68 -10.57 -17.16
C TRP A 96 -8.84 -9.48 -17.84
N ASN A 97 -9.42 -8.82 -18.84
CA ASN A 97 -8.80 -7.70 -19.55
C ASN A 97 -9.31 -6.34 -19.08
N THR A 98 -10.46 -6.32 -18.42
CA THR A 98 -11.13 -5.12 -17.93
C THR A 98 -11.57 -5.28 -16.49
N LEU A 99 -11.79 -4.15 -15.80
CA LEU A 99 -12.40 -4.16 -14.47
C LEU A 99 -13.80 -4.79 -14.47
N GLY A 100 -14.58 -4.60 -15.56
CA GLY A 100 -15.91 -5.18 -15.70
C GLY A 100 -15.87 -6.71 -15.69
N GLU A 101 -14.97 -7.31 -16.48
CA GLU A 101 -14.79 -8.77 -16.51
C GLU A 101 -14.34 -9.32 -15.15
N PHE A 102 -13.45 -8.61 -14.47
CA PHE A 102 -12.99 -8.97 -13.13
C PHE A 102 -14.13 -8.90 -12.11
N LEU A 103 -14.93 -7.84 -12.14
CA LEU A 103 -16.08 -7.67 -11.28
C LEU A 103 -17.14 -8.74 -11.50
N ASP A 104 -17.45 -9.08 -12.76
CA ASP A 104 -18.40 -10.14 -13.10
C ASP A 104 -17.92 -11.50 -12.62
N HIS A 105 -16.61 -11.75 -12.71
CA HIS A 105 -16.01 -12.96 -12.18
C HIS A 105 -16.14 -13.05 -10.65
N ILE A 106 -15.89 -11.96 -9.92
CA ILE A 106 -16.08 -11.90 -8.46
C ILE A 106 -17.53 -12.20 -8.10
N LYS A 107 -18.50 -11.59 -8.81
CA LYS A 107 -19.92 -11.81 -8.59
C LYS A 107 -20.35 -13.27 -8.80
N ALA A 108 -19.79 -13.90 -9.83
CA ALA A 108 -20.07 -15.30 -10.15
C ALA A 108 -19.38 -16.29 -9.21
N ASN A 109 -18.30 -15.86 -8.54
CA ASN A 109 -17.45 -16.71 -7.70
C ASN A 109 -17.13 -16.04 -6.36
N PRO A 110 -18.12 -15.69 -5.52
CA PRO A 110 -17.87 -14.99 -4.27
C PRO A 110 -16.95 -15.80 -3.33
N GLY A 111 -15.99 -15.13 -2.72
CA GLY A 111 -15.02 -15.72 -1.82
C GLY A 111 -13.97 -16.63 -2.47
N LYS A 112 -13.85 -16.63 -3.81
CA LYS A 112 -12.84 -17.43 -4.52
C LYS A 112 -11.64 -16.61 -4.98
N VAL A 113 -11.85 -15.34 -5.31
CA VAL A 113 -10.77 -14.45 -5.73
C VAL A 113 -9.91 -14.06 -4.53
N GLN A 114 -8.61 -14.30 -4.66
CA GLN A 114 -7.61 -13.96 -3.65
C GLN A 114 -6.89 -12.68 -4.04
N MET A 115 -6.90 -11.70 -3.15
CA MET A 115 -6.20 -10.42 -3.35
C MET A 115 -5.29 -10.09 -2.19
N SER A 116 -4.28 -9.29 -2.47
CA SER A 116 -3.36 -8.77 -1.47
C SER A 116 -2.97 -7.32 -1.78
N GLY A 117 -2.12 -6.71 -0.95
CA GLY A 117 -1.62 -5.34 -1.12
C GLY A 117 -0.93 -4.81 0.12
N THR A 118 -1.58 -4.94 1.27
CA THR A 118 -1.07 -4.54 2.59
C THR A 118 -1.56 -5.49 3.67
N ALA A 119 -1.16 -5.23 4.91
CA ALA A 119 -1.77 -5.85 6.08
C ALA A 119 -3.27 -5.51 6.18
N MET A 120 -4.00 -6.26 6.97
CA MET A 120 -5.43 -6.01 7.27
C MET A 120 -5.63 -4.59 7.79
N GLY A 121 -6.60 -3.87 7.24
CA GLY A 121 -6.88 -2.47 7.60
C GLY A 121 -5.87 -1.45 7.07
N GLY A 122 -4.88 -1.86 6.29
CA GLY A 122 -3.98 -0.96 5.60
C GLY A 122 -4.63 -0.30 4.38
N ALA A 123 -3.92 0.69 3.79
CA ALA A 123 -4.46 1.53 2.71
C ALA A 123 -5.09 0.73 1.57
N TRP A 124 -4.41 -0.29 1.09
CA TRP A 124 -4.86 -1.07 -0.07
C TRP A 124 -5.99 -2.04 0.25
N ASP A 125 -6.04 -2.56 1.48
CA ASP A 125 -7.19 -3.35 1.95
C ASP A 125 -8.45 -2.49 2.05
N LEU A 126 -8.35 -1.29 2.60
CA LEU A 126 -9.49 -0.37 2.68
C LEU A 126 -9.92 0.15 1.31
N ALA A 127 -8.98 0.37 0.39
CA ALA A 127 -9.31 0.71 -1.00
C ALA A 127 -10.09 -0.43 -1.67
N ARG A 128 -9.65 -1.70 -1.51
CA ARG A 128 -10.39 -2.88 -1.97
C ARG A 128 -11.77 -2.96 -1.33
N ALA A 129 -11.88 -2.76 -0.01
CA ALA A 129 -13.17 -2.79 0.69
C ALA A 129 -14.12 -1.69 0.19
N GLY A 130 -13.63 -0.46 0.01
CA GLY A 130 -14.39 0.66 -0.55
C GLY A 130 -14.90 0.36 -1.97
N PHE A 131 -14.06 -0.22 -2.81
CA PHE A 131 -14.47 -0.68 -4.14
C PHE A 131 -15.60 -1.73 -4.07
N GLN A 132 -15.48 -2.74 -3.20
CA GLN A 132 -16.53 -3.76 -3.06
C GLN A 132 -17.86 -3.15 -2.63
N ILE A 133 -17.84 -2.23 -1.66
CA ILE A 133 -19.04 -1.49 -1.23
C ILE A 133 -19.64 -0.70 -2.40
N ALA A 134 -18.82 0.05 -3.13
CA ALA A 134 -19.27 0.83 -4.29
C ALA A 134 -19.84 -0.05 -5.43
N ALA A 135 -19.33 -1.26 -5.58
CA ALA A 135 -19.81 -2.25 -6.55
C ALA A 135 -21.02 -3.06 -6.07
N GLY A 136 -21.52 -2.81 -4.85
CA GLY A 136 -22.63 -3.57 -4.25
C GLY A 136 -22.25 -5.02 -3.90
N LEU A 137 -20.98 -5.30 -3.68
CA LEU A 137 -20.49 -6.62 -3.29
C LEU A 137 -20.39 -6.75 -1.77
N PRO A 138 -20.63 -7.94 -1.21
CA PRO A 138 -20.33 -8.21 0.19
C PRO A 138 -18.81 -8.14 0.45
N VAL A 139 -18.43 -7.79 1.69
CA VAL A 139 -17.01 -7.58 2.07
C VAL A 139 -16.18 -8.86 1.92
N ASP A 140 -16.79 -10.03 2.03
CA ASP A 140 -16.20 -11.35 1.89
C ASP A 140 -16.23 -11.91 0.45
N ALA A 141 -16.71 -11.11 -0.53
CA ALA A 141 -16.71 -11.51 -1.93
C ALA A 141 -15.28 -11.75 -2.49
N VAL A 142 -14.28 -11.13 -1.86
CA VAL A 142 -12.87 -11.31 -2.16
C VAL A 142 -12.14 -11.73 -0.88
N LEU A 143 -11.32 -12.76 -0.96
CA LEU A 143 -10.47 -13.20 0.12
C LEU A 143 -9.20 -12.32 0.15
N TRP A 144 -9.06 -11.54 1.23
CA TRP A 144 -7.85 -10.73 1.42
C TRP A 144 -6.74 -11.53 2.09
N ILE A 145 -5.59 -11.61 1.44
CA ILE A 145 -4.38 -12.25 1.96
C ILE A 145 -3.45 -11.14 2.46
N PRO A 146 -3.36 -10.91 3.77
CA PRO A 146 -2.55 -9.83 4.31
C PRO A 146 -1.06 -10.09 4.11
N THR A 147 -0.34 -9.06 3.72
CA THR A 147 1.12 -9.04 3.59
C THR A 147 1.68 -7.78 4.23
N GLU A 148 2.99 -7.71 4.35
CA GLU A 148 3.68 -6.55 4.91
C GLU A 148 3.83 -5.38 3.89
N GLY A 149 2.99 -5.30 2.86
CA GLY A 149 2.97 -4.25 1.85
C GLY A 149 2.97 -4.77 0.42
N SER A 150 2.96 -3.86 -0.55
CA SER A 150 2.83 -4.16 -1.98
C SER A 150 3.97 -5.02 -2.53
N ALA A 151 5.21 -4.82 -2.08
CA ALA A 151 6.35 -5.56 -2.63
C ALA A 151 6.21 -7.10 -2.45
N PRO A 152 5.96 -7.65 -1.25
CA PRO A 152 5.68 -9.07 -1.11
C PRO A 152 4.38 -9.50 -1.81
N SER A 153 3.34 -8.66 -1.84
CA SER A 153 2.10 -8.98 -2.58
C SER A 153 2.35 -9.17 -4.08
N LEU A 154 3.19 -8.35 -4.68
CA LEU A 154 3.54 -8.45 -6.10
C LEU A 154 4.34 -9.73 -6.39
N VAL A 155 5.17 -10.19 -5.46
CA VAL A 155 5.88 -11.49 -5.58
C VAL A 155 4.86 -12.64 -5.57
N GLU A 156 3.88 -12.62 -4.66
CA GLU A 156 2.82 -13.62 -4.60
C GLU A 156 1.97 -13.62 -5.88
N LEU A 157 1.68 -12.43 -6.44
CA LEU A 157 0.95 -12.30 -7.69
C LEU A 157 1.73 -12.89 -8.87
N LEU A 158 3.00 -12.57 -9.00
CA LEU A 158 3.88 -13.10 -10.06
C LEU A 158 4.04 -14.61 -9.94
N GLY A 159 4.12 -15.13 -8.71
CA GLY A 159 4.16 -16.57 -8.43
C GLY A 159 2.85 -17.30 -8.70
N GLY A 160 1.75 -16.58 -8.97
CA GLY A 160 0.43 -17.17 -9.19
C GLY A 160 -0.25 -17.70 -7.93
N HIS A 161 0.19 -17.24 -6.75
CA HIS A 161 -0.36 -17.65 -5.47
C HIS A 161 -1.61 -16.85 -5.09
N ILE A 162 -1.80 -15.69 -5.72
CA ILE A 162 -2.99 -14.84 -5.61
C ILE A 162 -3.42 -14.36 -7.00
N ASP A 163 -4.64 -13.88 -7.12
CA ASP A 163 -5.28 -13.52 -8.39
C ASP A 163 -5.04 -12.06 -8.77
N ALA A 164 -5.01 -11.16 -7.78
CA ALA A 164 -4.83 -9.74 -8.01
C ALA A 164 -4.14 -9.04 -6.83
N VAL A 165 -3.56 -7.88 -7.10
CA VAL A 165 -3.02 -6.98 -6.08
C VAL A 165 -3.75 -5.64 -6.18
N CYS A 166 -4.11 -5.09 -5.02
CA CYS A 166 -4.47 -3.69 -4.86
C CYS A 166 -3.23 -2.94 -4.37
N CYS A 167 -2.68 -2.04 -5.18
CA CYS A 167 -1.59 -1.14 -4.81
C CYS A 167 -1.54 0.04 -5.78
N SER A 168 -0.62 0.99 -5.59
CA SER A 168 -0.45 2.07 -6.57
C SER A 168 0.30 1.59 -7.82
N VAL A 169 0.02 2.20 -8.97
CA VAL A 169 0.70 1.86 -10.24
C VAL A 169 2.22 2.01 -10.15
N PRO A 170 2.79 3.07 -9.53
CA PRO A 170 4.24 3.21 -9.39
C PRO A 170 4.91 2.04 -8.63
N GLU A 171 4.21 1.41 -7.70
CA GLU A 171 4.76 0.27 -6.95
C GLU A 171 4.99 -0.97 -7.83
N ALA A 172 4.20 -1.13 -8.88
CA ALA A 172 4.29 -2.24 -9.85
C ALA A 172 4.91 -1.83 -11.20
N ALA A 173 5.43 -0.61 -11.33
CA ALA A 173 5.84 -0.03 -12.62
C ALA A 173 6.81 -0.93 -13.38
N SER A 174 7.85 -1.44 -12.73
CA SER A 174 8.86 -2.29 -13.38
C SER A 174 8.29 -3.58 -13.98
N GLN A 175 7.34 -4.21 -13.30
CA GLN A 175 6.69 -5.44 -13.77
C GLN A 175 5.66 -5.15 -14.87
N ILE A 176 5.01 -3.99 -14.80
CA ILE A 176 4.11 -3.53 -15.86
C ILE A 176 4.90 -3.20 -17.13
N GLU A 177 6.02 -2.50 -17.02
CA GLU A 177 6.93 -2.19 -18.13
C GLU A 177 7.55 -3.44 -18.74
N ALA A 178 7.90 -4.43 -17.90
CA ALA A 178 8.35 -5.75 -18.36
C ALA A 178 7.25 -6.57 -19.05
N GLY A 179 5.99 -6.11 -18.98
CA GLY A 179 4.84 -6.80 -19.57
C GLY A 179 4.43 -8.06 -18.82
N GLU A 180 4.79 -8.19 -17.55
CA GLU A 180 4.42 -9.33 -16.69
C GLU A 180 3.06 -9.08 -15.99
N LEU A 181 2.78 -7.83 -15.69
CA LEU A 181 1.55 -7.39 -15.02
C LEU A 181 0.74 -6.43 -15.88
N ARG A 182 -0.54 -6.33 -15.60
CA ARG A 182 -1.51 -5.44 -16.24
C ARG A 182 -2.37 -4.73 -15.21
N VAL A 183 -2.60 -3.44 -15.42
CA VAL A 183 -3.54 -2.62 -14.64
C VAL A 183 -4.95 -2.79 -15.22
N LEU A 184 -5.91 -3.16 -14.39
CA LEU A 184 -7.33 -3.21 -14.78
C LEU A 184 -8.03 -1.87 -14.57
N SER A 185 -7.68 -1.16 -13.50
CA SER A 185 -8.24 0.17 -13.21
C SER A 185 -7.38 0.92 -12.19
N VAL A 186 -7.57 2.24 -12.16
CA VAL A 186 -7.01 3.14 -11.15
C VAL A 186 -8.18 3.86 -10.47
N MET A 187 -8.16 3.93 -9.15
CA MET A 187 -9.20 4.59 -8.36
C MET A 187 -8.89 6.10 -8.24
N SER A 188 -8.92 6.79 -9.38
CA SER A 188 -8.70 8.23 -9.45
C SER A 188 -9.76 8.87 -10.34
N SER A 189 -10.09 10.11 -10.05
CA SER A 189 -10.99 10.93 -10.88
C SER A 189 -10.28 11.63 -12.05
N LYS A 190 -8.98 11.46 -12.15
CA LYS A 190 -8.12 12.09 -13.18
C LYS A 190 -7.17 11.05 -13.75
#